data_bcbad699137624edc263f026a2d6e74b
#
_entry.id   bcbad699137624edc263f026a2d6e74b
#
_cell.length_a   1.000
_cell.length_b   1.000
_cell.length_c   1.000
_cell.angle_alpha   90.00
_cell.angle_beta   90.00
_cell.angle_gamma   90.00
#
_symmetry.space_group_name_H-M   'P 1'
#
loop_
_entity.id
_entity.type
_entity.pdbx_description
1 polymer ?
#
loop_
_entity_poly.entity_id
_entity_poly.type
_entity_poly.pdbx_seq_one_letter_code
_entity_poly.pdbx_strand_id
1 'polypeptide(L)'
;MPQISIIIPVYNAQKTLEKCLAGIFGQSFRNYEIIAVNDGSTDKSQEILRKHKNKITIISQKNKGAAAARNAGAKIAKGKFLIFFDADVIAKPQMFEKMHLALKKYPTISYVYSSFKFGFKTFKLWPFSIKKLKEMPYIHTTSLIRREHFPGFDKRLKRFQDWDLWLTMMENNHIGHFIPEVLFKVIPGGTMSAWLPRIFYKFPWSKKVEKYKNAERIIKKKHQLT
;
A
#
# COMPACT_ATOMS: atom_id res chain seq x y z
N MET A 1 23.10 -3.89 -5.35
CA MET A 1 21.64 -4.11 -5.53
C MET A 1 20.89 -3.26 -4.53
N PRO A 2 19.73 -2.68 -4.87
CA PRO A 2 18.94 -1.91 -3.92
C PRO A 2 18.44 -2.79 -2.76
N GLN A 3 18.26 -2.18 -1.59
CA GLN A 3 17.68 -2.90 -0.45
C GLN A 3 16.15 -2.86 -0.53
N ILE A 4 15.58 -1.73 -0.95
CA ILE A 4 14.12 -1.53 -1.02
C ILE A 4 13.72 -1.23 -2.46
N SER A 5 12.70 -1.93 -2.97
CA SER A 5 11.99 -1.56 -4.19
C SER A 5 10.68 -0.87 -3.81
N ILE A 6 10.53 0.38 -4.23
CA ILE A 6 9.34 1.21 -4.00
C ILE A 6 8.49 1.11 -5.26
N ILE A 7 7.30 0.50 -5.15
CA ILE A 7 6.39 0.26 -6.26
C ILE A 7 5.22 1.23 -6.16
N ILE A 8 5.05 2.06 -7.18
CA ILE A 8 4.03 3.12 -7.21
C ILE A 8 3.03 2.81 -8.33
N PRO A 9 1.83 2.26 -8.02
CA PRO A 9 0.76 2.20 -8.99
C PRO A 9 0.23 3.61 -9.25
N VAL A 10 0.19 4.04 -10.52
CA VAL A 10 -0.23 5.39 -10.92
C VAL A 10 -1.40 5.31 -11.87
N TYR A 11 -2.53 5.88 -11.49
CA TYR A 11 -3.69 6.08 -12.34
C TYR A 11 -4.40 7.38 -12.00
N ASN A 12 -4.37 8.34 -12.93
CA ASN A 12 -4.99 9.67 -12.79
C ASN A 12 -4.64 10.37 -11.47
N ALA A 13 -3.33 10.44 -11.17
CA ALA A 13 -2.78 10.96 -9.92
C ALA A 13 -2.08 12.32 -10.06
N GLN A 14 -2.36 13.09 -11.12
CA GLN A 14 -1.65 14.37 -11.40
C GLN A 14 -1.63 15.35 -10.22
N LYS A 15 -2.65 15.30 -9.31
CA LYS A 15 -2.76 16.23 -8.17
C LYS A 15 -1.85 15.87 -6.99
N THR A 16 -1.42 14.63 -6.89
CA THR A 16 -0.74 14.08 -5.71
C THR A 16 0.65 13.52 -6.00
N LEU A 17 0.88 13.06 -7.22
CA LEU A 17 2.07 12.31 -7.62
C LEU A 17 3.38 13.06 -7.36
N GLU A 18 3.47 14.36 -7.66
CA GLU A 18 4.68 15.16 -7.37
C GLU A 18 5.00 15.19 -5.87
N LYS A 19 3.97 15.36 -5.01
CA LYS A 19 4.16 15.35 -3.56
C LYS A 19 4.56 13.97 -3.04
N CYS A 20 4.02 12.91 -3.64
CA CYS A 20 4.40 11.54 -3.35
C CYS A 20 5.89 11.31 -3.67
N LEU A 21 6.32 11.64 -4.89
CA LEU A 21 7.72 11.50 -5.33
C LEU A 21 8.67 12.34 -4.48
N ALA A 22 8.30 13.58 -4.16
CA ALA A 22 9.09 14.45 -3.30
C ALA A 22 9.30 13.83 -1.91
N GLY A 23 8.26 13.22 -1.32
CA GLY A 23 8.36 12.49 -0.05
C GLY A 23 9.30 11.28 -0.11
N ILE A 24 9.36 10.60 -1.25
CA ILE A 24 10.29 9.48 -1.48
C ILE A 24 11.73 9.99 -1.68
N PHE A 25 11.92 11.01 -2.49
CA PHE A 25 13.25 11.60 -2.72
C PHE A 25 13.85 12.24 -1.45
N GLY A 26 12.99 12.69 -0.53
CA GLY A 26 13.38 13.28 0.75
C GLY A 26 13.71 12.27 1.85
N GLN A 27 13.76 10.96 1.58
CA GLN A 27 14.08 9.96 2.60
C GLN A 27 15.54 10.02 3.05
N SER A 28 15.80 9.74 4.34
CA SER A 28 17.16 9.58 4.88
C SER A 28 17.85 8.33 4.34
N PHE A 29 17.10 7.25 4.17
CA PHE A 29 17.58 5.99 3.58
C PHE A 29 17.70 6.12 2.07
N ARG A 30 18.87 5.80 1.48
CA ARG A 30 19.18 6.03 0.06
C ARG A 30 19.29 4.78 -0.80
N ASN A 31 19.42 3.60 -0.18
CA ASN A 31 19.63 2.34 -0.92
C ASN A 31 18.31 1.74 -1.39
N TYR A 32 17.64 2.42 -2.33
CA TYR A 32 16.36 1.99 -2.90
C TYR A 32 16.32 2.21 -4.42
N GLU A 33 15.38 1.54 -5.07
CA GLU A 33 14.91 1.83 -6.42
C GLU A 33 13.44 2.24 -6.39
N ILE A 34 13.01 2.97 -7.42
CA ILE A 34 11.61 3.37 -7.59
C ILE A 34 11.10 2.80 -8.91
N ILE A 35 9.96 2.11 -8.85
CA ILE A 35 9.27 1.52 -10.00
C ILE A 35 7.86 2.11 -10.03
N ALA A 36 7.62 3.04 -10.96
CA ALA A 36 6.30 3.62 -11.18
C ALA A 36 5.58 2.86 -12.31
N VAL A 37 4.38 2.37 -12.03
CA VAL A 37 3.58 1.66 -13.02
C VAL A 37 2.39 2.53 -13.40
N ASN A 38 2.45 3.16 -14.56
CA ASN A 38 1.34 3.92 -15.13
C ASN A 38 0.29 2.94 -15.67
N ASP A 39 -0.82 2.84 -14.99
CA ASP A 39 -1.93 1.95 -15.30
C ASP A 39 -2.95 2.62 -16.24
N GLY A 40 -2.46 3.19 -17.34
CA GLY A 40 -3.30 3.80 -18.38
C GLY A 40 -3.90 5.15 -17.96
N SER A 41 -3.13 6.02 -17.30
CA SER A 41 -3.58 7.37 -16.95
C SER A 41 -3.91 8.20 -18.18
N THR A 42 -4.99 8.98 -18.09
CA THR A 42 -5.48 9.90 -19.12
C THR A 42 -5.24 11.38 -18.77
N ASP A 43 -4.69 11.64 -17.59
CA ASP A 43 -4.31 12.96 -17.10
C ASP A 43 -2.80 13.21 -17.26
N LYS A 44 -2.27 14.27 -16.65
CA LYS A 44 -0.84 14.63 -16.72
C LYS A 44 0.10 13.71 -15.91
N SER A 45 -0.39 12.60 -15.33
CA SER A 45 0.45 11.68 -14.54
C SER A 45 1.64 11.16 -15.31
N GLN A 46 1.46 10.79 -16.59
CA GLN A 46 2.54 10.30 -17.43
C GLN A 46 3.62 11.35 -17.69
N GLU A 47 3.23 12.63 -17.87
CA GLU A 47 4.17 13.73 -18.05
C GLU A 47 5.00 13.96 -16.77
N ILE A 48 4.34 13.89 -15.61
CA ILE A 48 5.00 13.98 -14.29
C ILE A 48 6.05 12.88 -14.15
N LEU A 49 5.70 11.64 -14.43
CA LEU A 49 6.64 10.52 -14.37
C LEU A 49 7.83 10.72 -15.28
N ARG A 50 7.61 11.18 -16.52
CA ARG A 50 8.68 11.42 -17.51
C ARG A 50 9.70 12.46 -17.04
N LYS A 51 9.31 13.48 -16.28
CA LYS A 51 10.24 14.46 -15.69
C LYS A 51 11.26 13.80 -14.77
N HIS A 52 10.93 12.68 -14.18
CA HIS A 52 11.77 11.96 -13.23
C HIS A 52 12.41 10.67 -13.80
N LYS A 53 12.36 10.46 -15.13
CA LYS A 53 12.84 9.23 -15.80
C LYS A 53 14.27 8.80 -15.46
N ASN A 54 15.14 9.75 -15.08
CA ASN A 54 16.52 9.47 -14.69
C ASN A 54 16.64 8.90 -13.26
N LYS A 55 15.58 8.97 -12.45
CA LYS A 55 15.56 8.53 -11.04
C LYS A 55 14.60 7.38 -10.79
N ILE A 56 13.68 7.11 -11.74
CA ILE A 56 12.63 6.10 -11.59
C ILE A 56 12.53 5.21 -12.82
N THR A 57 12.24 3.95 -12.62
CA THR A 57 11.85 3.03 -13.69
C THR A 57 10.35 3.19 -13.96
N ILE A 58 9.96 3.45 -15.21
CA ILE A 58 8.57 3.66 -15.59
C ILE A 58 8.10 2.46 -16.41
N ILE A 59 7.00 1.83 -15.99
CA ILE A 59 6.24 0.84 -16.76
C ILE A 59 4.92 1.46 -17.15
N SER A 60 4.50 1.29 -18.40
CA SER A 60 3.16 1.68 -18.86
C SER A 60 2.36 0.46 -19.28
N GLN A 61 1.11 0.39 -18.85
CA GLN A 61 0.18 -0.67 -19.24
C GLN A 61 -1.21 -0.07 -19.49
N LYS A 62 -2.08 -0.82 -20.20
CA LYS A 62 -3.52 -0.51 -20.24
C LYS A 62 -4.09 -0.66 -18.83
N ASN A 63 -5.11 0.12 -18.49
CA ASN A 63 -5.72 0.05 -17.14
C ASN A 63 -6.20 -1.38 -16.82
N LYS A 64 -5.58 -1.98 -15.82
CA LYS A 64 -5.88 -3.31 -15.27
C LYS A 64 -6.12 -3.28 -13.77
N GLY A 65 -6.11 -2.09 -13.17
CA GLY A 65 -6.32 -1.84 -11.74
C GLY A 65 -5.06 -1.93 -10.90
N ALA A 66 -5.14 -1.34 -9.71
CA ALA A 66 -3.99 -1.16 -8.80
C ALA A 66 -3.29 -2.48 -8.42
N ALA A 67 -4.03 -3.57 -8.20
CA ALA A 67 -3.45 -4.88 -7.91
C ALA A 67 -2.54 -5.37 -9.07
N ALA A 68 -3.02 -5.23 -10.32
CA ALA A 68 -2.24 -5.62 -11.48
C ALA A 68 -1.00 -4.73 -11.66
N ALA A 69 -1.12 -3.42 -11.43
CA ALA A 69 0.00 -2.48 -11.48
C ALA A 69 1.04 -2.79 -10.39
N ARG A 70 0.61 -3.04 -9.14
CA ARG A 70 1.53 -3.44 -8.05
C ARG A 70 2.27 -4.74 -8.38
N ASN A 71 1.57 -5.75 -8.90
CA ASN A 71 2.19 -7.01 -9.32
C ASN A 71 3.18 -6.83 -10.48
N ALA A 72 2.87 -5.97 -11.46
CA ALA A 72 3.77 -5.66 -12.56
C ALA A 72 5.07 -5.02 -12.06
N GLY A 73 4.99 -4.08 -11.13
CA GLY A 73 6.16 -3.48 -10.48
C GLY A 73 6.96 -4.49 -9.66
N ALA A 74 6.28 -5.33 -8.86
CA ALA A 74 6.92 -6.37 -8.05
C ALA A 74 7.70 -7.38 -8.88
N LYS A 75 7.22 -7.71 -10.08
CA LYS A 75 7.86 -8.67 -11.00
C LYS A 75 9.27 -8.24 -11.41
N ILE A 76 9.54 -6.95 -11.56
CA ILE A 76 10.85 -6.42 -11.98
C ILE A 76 11.67 -5.87 -10.81
N ALA A 77 11.12 -5.87 -9.61
CA ALA A 77 11.78 -5.38 -8.40
C ALA A 77 13.02 -6.20 -8.07
N LYS A 78 14.14 -5.49 -7.74
CA LYS A 78 15.44 -6.08 -7.43
C LYS A 78 15.77 -6.03 -5.94
N GLY A 79 15.05 -5.21 -5.16
CA GLY A 79 15.25 -5.03 -3.72
C GLY A 79 14.95 -6.29 -2.92
N LYS A 80 15.62 -6.44 -1.79
CA LYS A 80 15.31 -7.48 -0.80
C LYS A 80 13.95 -7.27 -0.14
N PHE A 81 13.53 -6.02 -0.08
CA PHE A 81 12.26 -5.61 0.52
C PHE A 81 11.41 -4.88 -0.53
N LEU A 82 10.09 -5.05 -0.45
CA LEU A 82 9.11 -4.35 -1.27
C LEU A 82 8.30 -3.39 -0.40
N ILE A 83 7.99 -2.23 -0.94
CA ILE A 83 6.97 -1.35 -0.38
C ILE A 83 6.05 -0.87 -1.51
N PHE A 84 4.74 -1.02 -1.31
CA PHE A 84 3.72 -0.54 -2.24
C PHE A 84 3.26 0.84 -1.78
N PHE A 85 3.59 1.83 -2.58
CA PHE A 85 3.44 3.23 -2.21
C PHE A 85 2.40 3.89 -3.11
N ASP A 86 1.19 4.11 -2.60
CA ASP A 86 0.14 4.72 -3.42
C ASP A 86 0.50 6.18 -3.78
N ALA A 87 0.10 6.62 -4.97
CA ALA A 87 0.48 7.91 -5.53
C ALA A 87 -0.08 9.13 -4.77
N ASP A 88 -0.89 8.90 -3.73
CA ASP A 88 -1.43 9.91 -2.80
C ASP A 88 -0.80 9.85 -1.40
N VAL A 89 0.25 9.04 -1.22
CA VAL A 89 0.97 8.90 0.05
C VAL A 89 2.18 9.83 0.10
N ILE A 90 2.41 10.46 1.24
CA ILE A 90 3.61 11.25 1.54
C ILE A 90 4.34 10.61 2.72
N ALA A 91 5.54 10.13 2.49
CA ALA A 91 6.42 9.58 3.53
C ALA A 91 7.01 10.66 4.42
N LYS A 92 7.17 10.39 5.72
CA LYS A 92 8.08 11.17 6.57
C LYS A 92 9.54 10.83 6.25
N PRO A 93 10.50 11.75 6.45
CA PRO A 93 11.88 11.60 6.00
C PRO A 93 12.61 10.32 6.47
N GLN A 94 12.29 9.81 7.66
CA GLN A 94 12.94 8.63 8.25
C GLN A 94 12.14 7.33 8.09
N MET A 95 11.07 7.33 7.29
CA MET A 95 10.16 6.19 7.20
C MET A 95 10.87 4.91 6.75
N PHE A 96 11.61 4.98 5.64
CA PHE A 96 12.25 3.78 5.07
C PHE A 96 13.37 3.26 5.95
N GLU A 97 14.13 4.16 6.56
CA GLU A 97 15.19 3.81 7.51
C GLU A 97 14.64 3.06 8.71
N LYS A 98 13.59 3.60 9.37
CA LYS A 98 12.96 2.97 10.53
C LYS A 98 12.36 1.61 10.19
N MET A 99 11.67 1.51 9.07
CA MET A 99 11.10 0.24 8.61
C MET A 99 12.18 -0.80 8.28
N HIS A 100 13.24 -0.38 7.60
CA HIS A 100 14.37 -1.25 7.26
C HIS A 100 15.11 -1.75 8.51
N LEU A 101 15.40 -0.86 9.46
CA LEU A 101 16.04 -1.22 10.73
C LEU A 101 15.18 -2.21 11.53
N ALA A 102 13.86 -2.02 11.56
CA ALA A 102 12.95 -2.96 12.24
C ALA A 102 13.00 -4.36 11.61
N LEU A 103 13.00 -4.48 10.27
CA LEU A 103 13.14 -5.78 9.58
C LEU A 103 14.51 -6.42 9.80
N LYS A 104 15.58 -5.62 9.93
CA LYS A 104 16.90 -6.15 10.29
C LYS A 104 16.95 -6.64 11.73
N LYS A 105 16.36 -5.90 12.66
CA LYS A 105 16.33 -6.24 14.08
C LYS A 105 15.55 -7.52 14.39
N TYR A 106 14.49 -7.77 13.62
CA TYR A 106 13.59 -8.91 13.83
C TYR A 106 13.58 -9.82 12.59
N PRO A 107 14.51 -10.76 12.45
CA PRO A 107 14.63 -11.61 11.25
C PRO A 107 13.44 -12.54 11.02
N THR A 108 12.70 -12.89 12.07
CA THR A 108 11.53 -13.78 12.01
C THR A 108 10.26 -13.11 11.51
N ILE A 109 10.20 -11.77 11.49
CA ILE A 109 9.03 -11.05 10.96
C ILE A 109 9.11 -10.89 9.45
N SER A 110 7.96 -10.88 8.81
CA SER A 110 7.83 -10.83 7.34
C SER A 110 7.59 -9.42 6.80
N TYR A 111 7.00 -8.54 7.60
CA TYR A 111 6.73 -7.16 7.23
C TYR A 111 6.63 -6.24 8.43
N VAL A 112 6.80 -4.94 8.17
CA VAL A 112 6.61 -3.89 9.18
C VAL A 112 5.60 -2.87 8.71
N TYR A 113 4.79 -2.37 9.63
CA TYR A 113 3.78 -1.36 9.39
C TYR A 113 3.76 -0.31 10.51
N SER A 114 3.13 0.79 10.26
CA SER A 114 3.07 1.92 11.20
C SER A 114 1.70 2.57 11.24
N SER A 115 1.47 3.41 12.22
CA SER A 115 0.36 4.37 12.21
C SER A 115 0.52 5.36 11.05
N PHE A 116 -0.59 5.99 10.62
CA PHE A 116 -0.58 6.96 9.53
C PHE A 116 -1.63 8.06 9.74
N LYS A 117 -1.55 9.11 8.91
CA LYS A 117 -2.59 10.13 8.81
C LYS A 117 -3.35 9.98 7.51
N PHE A 118 -4.67 10.16 7.54
CA PHE A 118 -5.51 10.32 6.38
C PHE A 118 -6.17 11.71 6.46
N GLY A 119 -5.71 12.62 5.63
CA GLY A 119 -6.04 14.02 5.78
C GLY A 119 -5.60 14.55 7.16
N PHE A 120 -6.58 14.99 7.95
CA PHE A 120 -6.36 15.48 9.33
C PHE A 120 -6.47 14.37 10.39
N LYS A 121 -7.08 13.23 10.05
CA LYS A 121 -7.32 12.14 11.00
C LYS A 121 -6.07 11.27 11.15
N THR A 122 -5.66 11.01 12.41
CA THR A 122 -4.61 10.04 12.73
C THR A 122 -5.23 8.66 12.96
N PHE A 123 -4.76 7.67 12.22
CA PHE A 123 -5.04 6.27 12.44
C PHE A 123 -3.93 5.69 13.31
N LYS A 124 -4.18 5.65 14.62
CA LYS A 124 -3.29 4.99 15.57
C LYS A 124 -3.53 3.49 15.48
N LEU A 125 -2.53 2.76 15.02
CA LEU A 125 -2.56 1.31 14.95
C LEU A 125 -1.98 0.68 16.22
N TRP A 126 -1.94 -0.63 16.27
CA TRP A 126 -1.55 -1.43 17.43
C TRP A 126 -0.67 -2.60 16.98
N PRO A 127 0.01 -3.32 17.94
CA PRO A 127 0.78 -4.52 17.62
C PRO A 127 -0.01 -5.56 16.85
N PHE A 128 0.70 -6.34 16.04
CA PHE A 128 0.08 -7.37 15.19
C PHE A 128 -0.81 -8.32 16.01
N SER A 129 -2.02 -8.54 15.53
CA SER A 129 -3.00 -9.41 16.16
C SER A 129 -3.77 -10.17 15.08
N ILE A 130 -3.63 -11.49 15.09
CA ILE A 130 -4.36 -12.39 14.21
C ILE A 130 -5.88 -12.18 14.36
N LYS A 131 -6.37 -12.10 15.60
CA LYS A 131 -7.80 -11.88 15.88
C LYS A 131 -8.31 -10.62 15.21
N LYS A 132 -7.64 -9.48 15.43
CA LYS A 132 -8.04 -8.19 14.83
C LYS A 132 -7.91 -8.17 13.32
N LEU A 133 -6.89 -8.85 12.76
CA LEU A 133 -6.72 -8.92 11.32
C LEU A 133 -7.85 -9.71 10.64
N LYS A 134 -8.35 -10.77 11.29
CA LYS A 134 -9.53 -11.51 10.83
C LYS A 134 -10.83 -10.70 10.92
N GLU A 135 -10.92 -9.80 11.89
CA GLU A 135 -12.12 -8.97 12.11
C GLU A 135 -12.20 -7.76 11.14
N MET A 136 -11.04 -7.14 10.82
CA MET A 136 -11.05 -5.87 10.06
C MET A 136 -9.72 -5.55 9.37
N PRO A 137 -9.76 -4.82 8.21
CA PRO A 137 -8.57 -4.27 7.60
C PRO A 137 -8.02 -3.12 8.44
N TYR A 138 -6.79 -3.23 8.92
CA TYR A 138 -6.15 -2.14 9.64
C TYR A 138 -4.73 -1.83 9.18
N ILE A 139 -4.09 -2.75 8.44
CA ILE A 139 -2.73 -2.57 7.95
C ILE A 139 -2.78 -2.01 6.52
N HIS A 140 -2.17 -0.85 6.32
CA HIS A 140 -2.11 -0.20 5.02
C HIS A 140 -1.10 -0.90 4.08
N THR A 141 -1.32 -0.84 2.76
CA THR A 141 -0.38 -1.38 1.75
C THR A 141 1.02 -0.76 1.84
N THR A 142 1.12 0.48 2.35
CA THR A 142 2.39 1.18 2.59
C THR A 142 3.10 0.60 3.82
N SER A 143 3.46 -0.66 3.71
CA SER A 143 4.20 -1.47 4.69
C SER A 143 5.40 -2.09 3.99
N LEU A 144 6.53 -2.22 4.67
CA LEU A 144 7.75 -2.80 4.09
C LEU A 144 7.74 -4.31 4.29
N ILE A 145 7.84 -5.08 3.20
CA ILE A 145 7.64 -6.53 3.15
C ILE A 145 8.95 -7.20 2.69
N ARG A 146 9.33 -8.33 3.27
CA ARG A 146 10.36 -9.20 2.67
C ARG A 146 9.88 -9.72 1.32
N ARG A 147 10.64 -9.47 0.26
CA ARG A 147 10.22 -9.84 -1.11
C ARG A 147 9.92 -11.33 -1.25
N GLU A 148 10.69 -12.18 -0.59
CA GLU A 148 10.52 -13.63 -0.57
C GLU A 148 9.19 -14.11 0.04
N HIS A 149 8.58 -13.29 0.90
CA HIS A 149 7.30 -13.58 1.56
C HIS A 149 6.09 -12.93 0.86
N PHE A 150 6.32 -12.18 -0.20
CA PHE A 150 5.24 -11.48 -0.91
C PHE A 150 4.46 -12.43 -1.84
N PRO A 151 3.17 -12.73 -1.58
CA PRO A 151 2.39 -13.72 -2.35
C PRO A 151 1.82 -13.15 -3.66
N GLY A 152 1.88 -11.84 -3.86
CA GLY A 152 1.16 -11.13 -4.92
C GLY A 152 -0.20 -10.61 -4.45
N PHE A 153 -0.74 -9.64 -5.22
CA PHE A 153 -2.11 -9.16 -5.04
C PHE A 153 -3.08 -9.95 -5.92
N ASP A 154 -4.26 -10.29 -5.38
CA ASP A 154 -5.34 -10.87 -6.18
C ASP A 154 -5.97 -9.80 -7.10
N LYS A 155 -5.74 -9.93 -8.40
CA LYS A 155 -6.22 -8.98 -9.43
C LYS A 155 -7.73 -8.99 -9.62
N ARG A 156 -8.45 -10.01 -9.12
CA ARG A 156 -9.92 -10.10 -9.19
C ARG A 156 -10.59 -9.18 -8.18
N LEU A 157 -9.86 -8.80 -7.10
CA LEU A 157 -10.39 -7.96 -6.04
C LEU A 157 -10.34 -6.48 -6.44
N LYS A 158 -11.50 -5.81 -6.38
CA LYS A 158 -11.61 -4.36 -6.59
C LYS A 158 -11.46 -3.53 -5.31
N ARG A 159 -11.60 -4.17 -4.14
CA ARG A 159 -11.49 -3.55 -2.81
C ARG A 159 -10.83 -4.51 -1.85
N PHE A 160 -10.32 -3.99 -0.73
CA PHE A 160 -9.67 -4.78 0.33
C PHE A 160 -8.48 -5.62 -0.15
N GLN A 161 -7.77 -5.13 -1.17
CA GLN A 161 -6.56 -5.77 -1.69
C GLN A 161 -5.46 -5.84 -0.62
N ASP A 162 -5.41 -4.84 0.26
CA ASP A 162 -4.56 -4.79 1.44
C ASP A 162 -4.96 -5.86 2.47
N TRP A 163 -6.25 -5.94 2.80
CA TRP A 163 -6.73 -6.94 3.75
C TRP A 163 -6.49 -8.37 3.27
N ASP A 164 -6.79 -8.63 2.00
CA ASP A 164 -6.52 -9.90 1.34
C ASP A 164 -5.03 -10.27 1.40
N LEU A 165 -4.15 -9.31 1.11
CA LEU A 165 -2.70 -9.52 1.20
C LEU A 165 -2.28 -9.95 2.60
N TRP A 166 -2.71 -9.21 3.62
CA TRP A 166 -2.28 -9.49 5.00
C TRP A 166 -2.88 -10.77 5.56
N LEU A 167 -4.10 -11.13 5.17
CA LEU A 167 -4.71 -12.42 5.51
C LEU A 167 -3.97 -13.56 4.83
N THR A 168 -3.67 -13.46 3.54
CA THR A 168 -2.88 -14.48 2.81
C THR A 168 -1.49 -14.65 3.43
N MET A 169 -0.82 -13.56 3.81
CA MET A 169 0.49 -13.64 4.49
C MET A 169 0.36 -14.31 5.86
N MET A 170 -0.67 -13.98 6.63
CA MET A 170 -0.95 -14.62 7.93
C MET A 170 -1.19 -16.14 7.80
N GLU A 171 -1.97 -16.58 6.80
CA GLU A 171 -2.22 -17.98 6.50
C GLU A 171 -0.93 -18.74 6.15
N ASN A 172 0.04 -18.06 5.56
CA ASN A 172 1.38 -18.59 5.29
C ASN A 172 2.35 -18.42 6.47
N ASN A 173 1.87 -18.17 7.68
CA ASN A 173 2.66 -17.91 8.90
C ASN A 173 3.57 -16.68 8.81
N HIS A 174 3.28 -15.74 7.93
CA HIS A 174 4.00 -14.49 7.79
C HIS A 174 3.38 -13.41 8.67
N ILE A 175 4.06 -13.07 9.76
CA ILE A 175 3.60 -12.09 10.75
C ILE A 175 4.25 -10.72 10.58
N GLY A 176 3.55 -9.68 11.02
CA GLY A 176 3.98 -8.29 10.96
C GLY A 176 4.50 -7.75 12.28
N HIS A 177 5.32 -6.70 12.21
CA HIS A 177 5.75 -5.93 13.38
C HIS A 177 5.26 -4.49 13.26
N PHE A 178 4.75 -3.95 14.36
CA PHE A 178 4.21 -2.60 14.45
C PHE A 178 5.28 -1.62 14.93
N ILE A 179 5.47 -0.53 14.18
CA ILE A 179 6.26 0.62 14.60
C ILE A 179 5.30 1.65 15.20
N PRO A 180 5.37 2.00 16.50
CA PRO A 180 4.39 2.84 17.19
C PRO A 180 4.56 4.33 16.86
N GLU A 181 4.75 4.64 15.57
CA GLU A 181 4.92 5.99 15.06
C GLU A 181 4.01 6.23 13.85
N VAL A 182 3.72 7.50 13.60
CA VAL A 182 3.09 7.95 12.34
C VAL A 182 4.19 8.19 11.33
N LEU A 183 4.36 7.31 10.35
CA LEU A 183 5.45 7.39 9.37
C LEU A 183 5.05 7.97 8.01
N PHE A 184 3.77 8.05 7.71
CA PHE A 184 3.28 8.64 6.45
C PHE A 184 1.91 9.29 6.59
N LYS A 185 1.53 10.01 5.55
CA LYS A 185 0.24 10.69 5.41
C LYS A 185 -0.35 10.34 4.06
N VAL A 186 -1.64 10.03 4.03
CA VAL A 186 -2.44 9.85 2.81
C VAL A 186 -3.21 11.14 2.52
N ILE A 187 -3.15 11.63 1.27
CA ILE A 187 -3.92 12.78 0.81
C ILE A 187 -5.32 12.28 0.41
N PRO A 188 -6.41 12.83 0.99
CA PRO A 188 -7.77 12.48 0.58
C PRO A 188 -8.06 12.83 -0.88
N GLY A 189 -8.92 12.06 -1.54
CA GLY A 189 -9.34 12.33 -2.92
C GLY A 189 -8.71 11.42 -3.97
N GLY A 190 -7.95 10.40 -3.57
CA GLY A 190 -7.50 9.33 -4.46
C GLY A 190 -8.66 8.51 -5.02
N THR A 191 -8.42 7.81 -6.13
CA THR A 191 -9.46 7.08 -6.90
C THR A 191 -10.06 5.88 -6.16
N MET A 192 -9.44 5.38 -5.09
CA MET A 192 -9.83 4.13 -4.41
C MET A 192 -10.31 4.28 -2.97
N SER A 193 -9.93 5.31 -2.24
CA SER A 193 -10.22 5.42 -0.81
C SER A 193 -11.46 6.23 -0.52
N ALA A 194 -12.62 5.58 -0.52
CA ALA A 194 -13.78 6.10 0.20
C ALA A 194 -13.81 5.47 1.60
N TRP A 195 -13.03 6.02 2.55
CA TRP A 195 -13.28 5.75 3.94
C TRP A 195 -14.68 6.28 4.29
N LEU A 196 -15.55 5.37 4.71
CA LEU A 196 -16.90 5.73 5.14
C LEU A 196 -16.87 5.91 6.67
N PRO A 197 -17.21 7.11 7.20
CA PRO A 197 -17.45 7.28 8.62
C PRO A 197 -18.47 6.27 9.14
N ARG A 198 -18.31 5.79 10.39
CA ARG A 198 -19.20 4.79 11.00
C ARG A 198 -20.69 5.15 10.88
N ILE A 199 -21.03 6.43 10.85
CA ILE A 199 -22.41 6.91 10.72
C ILE A 199 -23.08 6.47 9.41
N PHE A 200 -22.31 6.31 8.31
CA PHE A 200 -22.85 5.86 7.03
C PHE A 200 -23.30 4.39 7.04
N TYR A 201 -22.75 3.58 7.95
CA TYR A 201 -23.21 2.19 8.11
C TYR A 201 -24.59 2.06 8.72
N LYS A 202 -25.14 3.16 9.30
CA LYS A 202 -26.53 3.23 9.77
C LYS A 202 -27.54 3.38 8.60
N PHE A 203 -27.06 3.63 7.38
CA PHE A 203 -27.88 3.76 6.17
C PHE A 203 -27.61 2.60 5.21
N PRO A 204 -28.17 1.39 5.48
CA PRO A 204 -27.84 0.17 4.73
C PRO A 204 -28.25 0.20 3.25
N TRP A 205 -29.16 1.08 2.84
CA TRP A 205 -29.63 1.29 1.46
C TRP A 205 -28.66 2.12 0.60
N SER A 206 -27.61 2.67 1.15
CA SER A 206 -26.62 3.38 0.34
C SER A 206 -25.86 2.39 -0.55
N LYS A 207 -25.86 2.59 -1.89
CA LYS A 207 -25.08 1.81 -2.87
C LYS A 207 -23.60 1.70 -2.52
N LYS A 208 -23.04 2.70 -1.79
CA LYS A 208 -21.64 2.67 -1.32
C LYS A 208 -21.45 1.66 -0.17
N VAL A 209 -22.40 1.61 0.76
CA VAL A 209 -22.38 0.66 1.89
C VAL A 209 -22.59 -0.76 1.38
N GLU A 210 -23.51 -0.96 0.45
CA GLU A 210 -23.73 -2.25 -0.17
C GLU A 210 -22.48 -2.78 -0.88
N LYS A 211 -21.83 -1.95 -1.70
CA LYS A 211 -20.54 -2.29 -2.36
C LYS A 211 -19.44 -2.64 -1.35
N TYR A 212 -19.40 -1.94 -0.21
CA TYR A 212 -18.43 -2.24 0.85
C TYR A 212 -18.73 -3.59 1.49
N LYS A 213 -19.97 -3.84 1.92
CA LYS A 213 -20.40 -5.11 2.54
C LYS A 213 -20.21 -6.30 1.59
N ASN A 214 -20.50 -6.12 0.30
CA ASN A 214 -20.28 -7.17 -0.69
C ASN A 214 -18.79 -7.50 -0.85
N ALA A 215 -17.92 -6.49 -0.90
CA ALA A 215 -16.49 -6.71 -0.96
C ALA A 215 -15.95 -7.36 0.33
N GLU A 216 -16.43 -6.96 1.50
CA GLU A 216 -16.10 -7.58 2.78
C GLU A 216 -16.51 -9.07 2.80
N ARG A 217 -17.72 -9.40 2.32
CA ARG A 217 -18.20 -10.79 2.23
C ARG A 217 -17.31 -11.64 1.32
N ILE A 218 -16.84 -11.08 0.21
CA ILE A 218 -15.92 -11.78 -0.70
C ILE A 218 -14.63 -12.14 0.02
N ILE A 219 -14.03 -11.20 0.77
CA ILE A 219 -12.81 -11.46 1.55
C ILE A 219 -13.06 -12.50 2.64
N LYS A 220 -14.13 -12.34 3.43
CA LYS A 220 -14.47 -13.29 4.49
C LYS A 220 -14.69 -14.70 3.94
N LYS A 221 -15.40 -14.84 2.82
CA LYS A 221 -15.58 -16.14 2.16
C LYS A 221 -14.25 -16.73 1.67
N LYS A 222 -13.39 -15.92 1.05
CA LYS A 222 -12.10 -16.37 0.53
C LYS A 222 -11.19 -16.92 1.63
N HIS A 223 -11.16 -16.27 2.78
CA HIS A 223 -10.29 -16.61 3.93
C HIS A 223 -11.02 -17.38 5.04
N GLN A 224 -12.23 -17.91 4.78
CA GLN A 224 -13.02 -18.70 5.71
C GLN A 224 -13.20 -18.02 7.07
N LEU A 225 -13.41 -16.69 7.06
CA LEU A 225 -13.66 -15.90 8.26
C LEU A 225 -15.15 -15.92 8.59
N THR A 226 -15.49 -16.32 9.81
CA THR A 226 -16.86 -16.30 10.37
C THR A 226 -17.27 -14.92 10.81
#